data_f4e7912c29da78e58af191959a774879
#
_entry.id   f4e7912c29da78e58af191959a774879
#
_cell.length_a   1.000
_cell.length_b   1.000
_cell.length_c   1.000
_cell.angle_alpha   90.00
_cell.angle_beta   90.00
_cell.angle_gamma   90.00
#
_symmetry.space_group_name_H-M   'P 1'
#
loop_
_entity.id
_entity.type
_entity.pdbx_description
1 polymer ?
#
loop_
_entity_poly.entity_id
_entity_poly.type
_entity_poly.pdbx_seq_one_letter_code
_entity_poly.pdbx_strand_id
1 'polypeptide(L)'
;SELKLEESGGGLVQPGGSMKLSCAASGFTFSDAWMDWVRQSPEKGLEWIAEIRSKANNYATYFAESVKGRFTISRDDSKSGVYLQMNNLRAEDTGIYFCTKLSLRYWFFDVWGAGTTVTVSS
;
A
#
# COMPACT_ATOMS: atom_id res chain seq x y z
N SER A 1 -18.22 -5.15 14.42
CA SER A 1 -18.14 -4.93 12.98
C SER A 1 -16.92 -5.62 12.40
N GLU A 2 -16.99 -5.91 11.12
CA GLU A 2 -15.96 -6.65 10.43
C GLU A 2 -14.78 -5.75 10.04
N LEU A 3 -13.57 -6.19 10.33
CA LEU A 3 -12.36 -5.52 9.88
C LEU A 3 -12.19 -5.78 8.38
N LYS A 4 -12.04 -4.72 7.59
CA LYS A 4 -11.95 -4.86 6.14
C LYS A 4 -11.05 -3.82 5.52
N LEU A 5 -10.24 -4.26 4.56
CA LEU A 5 -9.45 -3.41 3.68
C LEU A 5 -9.76 -3.81 2.24
N GLU A 6 -9.96 -2.81 1.37
CA GLU A 6 -10.32 -3.06 -0.01
C GLU A 6 -9.50 -2.16 -0.94
N GLU A 7 -8.61 -2.78 -1.71
CA GLU A 7 -7.77 -2.07 -2.68
C GLU A 7 -8.48 -1.87 -4.00
N SER A 8 -8.06 -0.82 -4.71
CA SER A 8 -8.50 -0.56 -6.08
C SER A 8 -7.44 0.24 -6.82
N GLY A 9 -7.57 0.33 -8.14
CA GLY A 9 -6.70 1.16 -8.97
C GLY A 9 -5.63 0.40 -9.74
N GLY A 10 -5.55 -0.91 -9.59
CA GLY A 10 -4.62 -1.73 -10.36
C GLY A 10 -4.99 -1.82 -11.83
N GLY A 11 -4.11 -2.36 -12.63
CA GLY A 11 -4.31 -2.53 -14.05
C GLY A 11 -3.01 -2.63 -14.80
N LEU A 12 -3.09 -2.44 -16.12
CA LEU A 12 -1.95 -2.51 -17.01
C LEU A 12 -1.40 -1.11 -17.25
N VAL A 13 -0.09 -0.96 -17.16
CA VAL A 13 0.58 0.32 -17.38
C VAL A 13 1.90 0.06 -18.11
N GLN A 14 2.33 1.03 -18.92
CA GLN A 14 3.61 0.93 -19.63
C GLN A 14 4.78 1.32 -18.71
N PRO A 15 6.00 0.79 -18.97
CA PRO A 15 7.19 1.22 -18.24
C PRO A 15 7.35 2.74 -18.34
N GLY A 16 7.74 3.36 -17.22
CA GLY A 16 7.86 4.81 -17.11
C GLY A 16 6.56 5.50 -16.77
N GLY A 17 5.43 4.78 -16.79
CA GLY A 17 4.13 5.33 -16.47
C GLY A 17 3.90 5.49 -14.99
N SER A 18 2.71 6.00 -14.64
CA SER A 18 2.29 6.26 -13.27
C SER A 18 0.95 5.61 -12.99
N MET A 19 0.72 5.29 -11.71
CA MET A 19 -0.53 4.68 -11.27
C MET A 19 -0.75 5.02 -9.80
N LYS A 20 -2.00 5.23 -9.39
CA LYS A 20 -2.32 5.48 -7.99
C LYS A 20 -3.25 4.38 -7.50
N LEU A 21 -2.84 3.68 -6.45
CA LEU A 21 -3.67 2.69 -5.78
C LEU A 21 -4.39 3.34 -4.61
N SER A 22 -5.60 2.87 -4.34
CA SER A 22 -6.42 3.32 -3.23
C SER A 22 -6.76 2.13 -2.34
N CYS A 23 -6.95 2.39 -1.06
CA CYS A 23 -7.37 1.40 -0.09
C CYS A 23 -8.44 2.00 0.80
N ALA A 24 -9.59 1.38 0.87
CA ALA A 24 -10.69 1.80 1.75
C ALA A 24 -10.72 0.87 2.96
N ALA A 25 -10.71 1.47 4.17
CA ALA A 25 -10.66 0.73 5.42
C ALA A 25 -11.98 0.88 6.17
N SER A 26 -12.37 -0.18 6.90
CA SER A 26 -13.54 -0.14 7.77
C SER A 26 -13.40 -1.14 8.90
N GLY A 27 -14.19 -0.92 9.97
CA GLY A 27 -14.28 -1.86 11.07
C GLY A 27 -13.28 -1.63 12.20
N PHE A 28 -12.47 -0.59 12.15
CA PHE A 28 -11.51 -0.24 13.20
C PHE A 28 -11.29 1.27 13.22
N THR A 29 -10.62 1.75 14.27
CA THR A 29 -10.30 3.18 14.39
C THR A 29 -9.14 3.52 13.46
N PHE A 30 -9.49 3.90 12.24
CA PHE A 30 -8.51 4.12 11.17
C PHE A 30 -7.44 5.16 11.55
N SER A 31 -7.86 6.25 12.20
CA SER A 31 -6.94 7.35 12.53
C SER A 31 -5.80 6.94 13.45
N ASP A 32 -5.96 5.86 14.23
CA ASP A 32 -4.91 5.34 15.12
C ASP A 32 -4.00 4.34 14.44
N ALA A 33 -4.40 3.81 13.29
CA ALA A 33 -3.71 2.69 12.66
C ALA A 33 -2.46 3.14 11.88
N TRP A 34 -1.44 2.31 11.90
CA TRP A 34 -0.31 2.40 10.98
C TRP A 34 -0.62 1.52 9.79
N MET A 35 -0.54 2.08 8.58
CA MET A 35 -0.96 1.39 7.37
C MET A 35 0.24 1.15 6.48
N ASP A 36 0.24 -0.01 5.81
CA ASP A 36 1.36 -0.43 4.98
C ASP A 36 0.88 -0.91 3.62
N TRP A 37 1.77 -0.91 2.66
CA TRP A 37 1.59 -1.58 1.39
C TRP A 37 2.66 -2.65 1.26
N VAL A 38 2.23 -3.82 0.81
CA VAL A 38 3.08 -4.99 0.58
C VAL A 38 2.74 -5.49 -0.81
N ARG A 39 3.73 -5.98 -1.56
CA ARG A 39 3.46 -6.55 -2.89
C ARG A 39 4.01 -7.96 -2.98
N GLN A 40 3.40 -8.75 -3.84
CA GLN A 40 3.82 -10.11 -4.11
C GLN A 40 4.05 -10.30 -5.59
N SER A 41 5.19 -10.86 -5.96
CA SER A 41 5.53 -11.21 -7.33
C SER A 41 6.05 -12.64 -7.39
N PRO A 42 5.96 -13.32 -8.55
CA PRO A 42 6.50 -14.68 -8.66
C PRO A 42 8.01 -14.75 -8.42
N GLU A 43 8.74 -13.69 -8.77
CA GLU A 43 10.20 -13.70 -8.71
C GLU A 43 10.74 -13.35 -7.32
N LYS A 44 10.16 -12.36 -6.67
CA LYS A 44 10.69 -11.85 -5.40
C LYS A 44 9.87 -12.28 -4.18
N GLY A 45 8.70 -12.89 -4.40
CA GLY A 45 7.82 -13.24 -3.31
C GLY A 45 7.18 -12.01 -2.67
N LEU A 46 6.97 -12.08 -1.37
CA LEU A 46 6.31 -11.01 -0.63
C LEU A 46 7.34 -9.97 -0.22
N GLU A 47 7.03 -8.70 -0.51
CA GLU A 47 7.96 -7.59 -0.28
C GLU A 47 7.21 -6.41 0.33
N TRP A 48 7.61 -5.97 1.53
CA TRP A 48 7.10 -4.72 2.11
C TRP A 48 7.65 -3.53 1.33
N ILE A 49 6.81 -2.55 1.01
CA ILE A 49 7.24 -1.42 0.18
C ILE A 49 7.00 -0.04 0.80
N ALA A 50 5.99 0.14 1.64
CA ALA A 50 5.71 1.47 2.18
C ALA A 50 4.90 1.40 3.46
N GLU A 51 5.11 2.39 4.35
CA GLU A 51 4.35 2.56 5.58
C GLU A 51 4.01 4.03 5.80
N ILE A 52 2.81 4.29 6.29
CA ILE A 52 2.42 5.59 6.80
C ILE A 52 1.84 5.43 8.20
N ARG A 53 2.40 6.15 9.15
CA ARG A 53 1.97 6.11 10.53
C ARG A 53 0.83 7.07 10.77
N SER A 54 0.38 7.16 12.02
CA SER A 54 -0.79 7.95 12.39
C SER A 54 -0.43 9.43 12.64
N LYS A 55 -1.44 10.27 12.81
CA LYS A 55 -1.26 11.68 13.17
C LYS A 55 -0.42 11.82 14.43
N ALA A 56 -0.63 10.95 15.43
CA ALA A 56 0.14 10.95 16.66
C ALA A 56 1.65 10.74 16.41
N ASN A 57 2.01 10.17 15.28
CA ASN A 57 3.39 9.96 14.84
C ASN A 57 3.77 10.90 13.69
N ASN A 58 3.06 12.03 13.57
CA ASN A 58 3.30 13.06 12.55
C ASN A 58 3.21 12.53 11.13
N TYR A 59 2.38 11.50 10.90
CA TYR A 59 2.19 10.89 9.59
C TYR A 59 3.52 10.45 8.95
N ALA A 60 4.46 9.98 9.77
CA ALA A 60 5.78 9.56 9.28
C ALA A 60 5.64 8.46 8.22
N THR A 61 6.46 8.57 7.18
CA THR A 61 6.44 7.62 6.06
C THR A 61 7.80 6.94 5.92
N TYR A 62 7.76 5.67 5.49
CA TYR A 62 8.95 4.85 5.29
C TYR A 62 8.78 4.03 4.01
N PHE A 63 9.87 3.78 3.31
CA PHE A 63 9.85 3.06 2.03
C PHE A 63 11.00 2.06 1.93
N ALA A 64 10.75 0.98 1.21
CA ALA A 64 11.81 0.06 0.81
C ALA A 64 12.73 0.76 -0.21
N GLU A 65 14.01 0.38 -0.23
CA GLU A 65 14.97 0.98 -1.16
C GLU A 65 14.53 0.83 -2.62
N SER A 66 13.88 -0.30 -2.95
CA SER A 66 13.46 -0.58 -4.34
C SER A 66 12.47 0.43 -4.90
N VAL A 67 11.73 1.16 -4.04
CA VAL A 67 10.70 2.10 -4.49
C VAL A 67 10.96 3.54 -4.04
N LYS A 68 11.99 3.75 -3.22
CA LYS A 68 12.30 5.07 -2.67
C LYS A 68 12.56 6.08 -3.78
N GLY A 69 11.95 7.27 -3.66
CA GLY A 69 12.08 8.31 -4.68
C GLY A 69 11.10 8.18 -5.85
N ARG A 70 10.44 7.03 -6.00
CA ARG A 70 9.48 6.80 -7.08
C ARG A 70 8.04 6.71 -6.55
N PHE A 71 7.87 6.15 -5.36
CA PHE A 71 6.56 5.96 -4.76
C PHE A 71 6.36 6.92 -3.60
N THR A 72 5.12 7.36 -3.40
CA THR A 72 4.71 8.12 -2.21
C THR A 72 3.45 7.48 -1.63
N ILE A 73 3.31 7.59 -0.31
CA ILE A 73 2.16 7.06 0.40
C ILE A 73 1.48 8.20 1.12
N SER A 74 0.15 8.20 1.13
CA SER A 74 -0.64 9.23 1.80
C SER A 74 -1.88 8.59 2.40
N ARG A 75 -2.57 9.36 3.25
CA ARG A 75 -3.82 8.91 3.87
C ARG A 75 -4.79 10.07 4.04
N ASP A 76 -6.06 9.74 4.10
CA ASP A 76 -7.13 10.68 4.42
C ASP A 76 -7.95 10.05 5.54
N ASP A 77 -7.72 10.52 6.77
CA ASP A 77 -8.37 9.92 7.94
C ASP A 77 -9.88 10.15 7.92
N SER A 78 -10.35 11.25 7.31
CA SER A 78 -11.79 11.52 7.22
C SER A 78 -12.52 10.54 6.32
N LYS A 79 -11.80 9.94 5.36
CA LYS A 79 -12.36 8.96 4.41
C LYS A 79 -11.94 7.54 4.72
N SER A 80 -11.13 7.34 5.76
CA SER A 80 -10.51 6.05 6.07
C SER A 80 -9.80 5.45 4.86
N GLY A 81 -9.06 6.28 4.17
CA GLY A 81 -8.37 5.91 2.92
C GLY A 81 -6.86 5.99 3.02
N VAL A 82 -6.20 5.05 2.35
CA VAL A 82 -4.74 5.04 2.17
C VAL A 82 -4.46 4.98 0.67
N TYR A 83 -3.42 5.68 0.22
CA TYR A 83 -3.11 5.81 -1.19
C TYR A 83 -1.64 5.56 -1.43
N LEU A 84 -1.34 4.91 -2.56
CA LEU A 84 0.03 4.69 -3.00
C LEU A 84 0.17 5.27 -4.41
N GLN A 85 0.95 6.34 -4.54
CA GLN A 85 1.26 6.93 -5.83
C GLN A 85 2.55 6.31 -6.33
N MET A 86 2.49 5.69 -7.51
CA MET A 86 3.61 5.00 -8.11
C MET A 86 4.02 5.71 -9.39
N ASN A 87 5.27 6.19 -9.46
CA ASN A 87 5.79 6.88 -10.62
C ASN A 87 6.98 6.13 -11.18
N ASN A 88 7.31 6.40 -12.44
CA ASN A 88 8.43 5.76 -13.12
C ASN A 88 8.42 4.25 -12.97
N LEU A 89 7.28 3.65 -13.27
CA LEU A 89 7.06 2.22 -13.09
C LEU A 89 7.98 1.40 -13.95
N ARG A 90 8.45 0.29 -13.39
CA ARG A 90 9.38 -0.65 -14.02
C ARG A 90 8.72 -2.03 -14.12
N ALA A 91 9.23 -2.87 -15.01
CA ALA A 91 8.72 -4.24 -15.15
C ALA A 91 8.72 -4.99 -13.81
N GLU A 92 9.75 -4.79 -12.99
CA GLU A 92 9.87 -5.44 -11.68
C GLU A 92 8.87 -4.94 -10.64
N ASP A 93 8.14 -3.86 -10.93
CA ASP A 93 7.05 -3.41 -10.05
C ASP A 93 5.76 -4.22 -10.27
N THR A 94 5.74 -5.10 -11.26
CA THR A 94 4.60 -5.98 -11.51
C THR A 94 4.37 -6.89 -10.31
N GLY A 95 3.11 -6.99 -9.88
CA GLY A 95 2.76 -7.85 -8.78
C GLY A 95 1.35 -7.59 -8.27
N ILE A 96 0.98 -8.30 -7.20
CA ILE A 96 -0.27 -8.06 -6.48
C ILE A 96 0.07 -7.16 -5.30
N TYR A 97 -0.64 -6.05 -5.19
CA TYR A 97 -0.41 -5.04 -4.16
C TYR A 97 -1.48 -5.15 -3.09
N PHE A 98 -1.05 -5.34 -1.85
CA PHE A 98 -1.93 -5.49 -0.69
C PHE A 98 -1.81 -4.28 0.21
N CYS A 99 -2.94 -3.73 0.62
CA CYS A 99 -3.04 -2.78 1.71
C CYS A 99 -3.13 -3.57 3.01
N THR A 100 -2.39 -3.18 4.03
CA THR A 100 -2.33 -3.90 5.29
C THR A 100 -2.40 -2.95 6.47
N LYS A 101 -2.91 -3.45 7.59
CA LYS A 101 -2.89 -2.73 8.86
C LYS A 101 -1.91 -3.42 9.79
N LEU A 102 -0.96 -2.65 10.34
CA LEU A 102 0.01 -3.18 11.29
C LEU A 102 -0.62 -3.26 12.68
N SER A 103 -0.45 -4.40 13.34
CA SER A 103 -0.79 -4.53 14.75
C SER A 103 0.31 -3.86 15.58
N LEU A 104 -0.04 -2.78 16.30
CA LEU A 104 0.93 -2.09 17.15
C LEU A 104 1.28 -2.88 18.40
N ARG A 105 0.45 -3.88 18.74
CA ARG A 105 0.69 -4.74 19.89
C ARG A 105 1.68 -5.85 19.59
N TYR A 106 1.56 -6.46 18.40
CA TYR A 106 2.32 -7.66 18.06
C TYR A 106 3.31 -7.48 16.91
N TRP A 107 3.30 -6.32 16.25
CA TRP A 107 4.19 -5.98 15.15
C TRP A 107 4.08 -6.93 13.95
N PHE A 108 2.85 -7.33 13.60
CA PHE A 108 2.56 -8.03 12.35
C PHE A 108 1.36 -7.39 11.67
N PHE A 109 1.17 -7.72 10.42
CA PHE A 109 0.02 -7.22 9.65
C PHE A 109 -1.19 -8.08 10.01
N ASP A 110 -2.15 -7.53 10.76
CA ASP A 110 -3.30 -8.27 11.27
C ASP A 110 -4.53 -8.19 10.38
N VAL A 111 -4.57 -7.24 9.45
CA VAL A 111 -5.66 -7.11 8.46
C VAL A 111 -5.04 -6.93 7.09
N TRP A 112 -5.52 -7.70 6.11
CA TRP A 112 -5.05 -7.67 4.73
C TRP A 112 -6.22 -7.47 3.80
N GLY A 113 -6.06 -6.65 2.76
CA GLY A 113 -6.99 -6.64 1.64
C GLY A 113 -6.82 -7.86 0.75
N ALA A 114 -7.69 -8.01 -0.22
CA ALA A 114 -7.62 -9.10 -1.19
C ALA A 114 -6.55 -8.88 -2.26
N GLY A 115 -6.09 -7.66 -2.38
CA GLY A 115 -5.05 -7.28 -3.33
C GLY A 115 -5.59 -6.71 -4.64
N THR A 116 -4.77 -5.89 -5.29
CA THR A 116 -5.05 -5.38 -6.64
C THR A 116 -3.82 -5.63 -7.51
N THR A 117 -4.01 -6.11 -8.72
CA THR A 117 -2.90 -6.51 -9.60
C THR A 117 -2.42 -5.33 -10.42
N VAL A 118 -1.10 -5.13 -10.41
CA VAL A 118 -0.43 -4.13 -11.24
C VAL A 118 0.49 -4.87 -12.20
N THR A 119 0.32 -4.62 -13.50
CA THR A 119 1.15 -5.21 -14.55
C THR A 119 1.82 -4.10 -15.33
N VAL A 120 3.15 -4.08 -15.30
CA VAL A 120 3.97 -3.10 -16.03
C VAL A 120 4.60 -3.80 -17.22
N SER A 121 4.11 -3.47 -18.40
CA SER A 121 4.53 -4.15 -19.63
C SER A 121 4.38 -3.23 -20.83
N SER A 122 5.32 -3.33 -21.74
CA SER A 122 5.27 -2.58 -23.02
C SER A 122 4.41 -3.27 -24.06
#